data_5172b5287a1e90d1bcb84ab28c376652
#
_entry.id   5172b5287a1e90d1bcb84ab28c376652
#
_cell.length_a   1.000
_cell.length_b   1.000
_cell.length_c   1.000
_cell.angle_alpha   90.00
_cell.angle_beta   90.00
_cell.angle_gamma   90.00
#
_symmetry.space_group_name_H-M   'P 1'
#
loop_
_entity.id
_entity.type
_entity.pdbx_description
1 polymer ?
#
loop_
_entity_poly.entity_id
_entity_poly.type
_entity_poly.pdbx_seq_one_letter_code
_entity_poly.pdbx_strand_id
1 'polypeptide(L)'
;HQYRGEQQLAEDEEKIIEFIQKHPEIDSYFAVEYSLARIVYTCLRKLGLQEKCPVVCFDGSDNIVQESMFTHVKQNEKEIGSLSVRILADEIRGDDEVKTVLVPYHIREMTRGAAD
;
A
#
# COMPACT_ATOMS: atom_id res chain seq x y z
N HIS A 1 5.11 -7.41 7.93
CA HIS A 1 5.68 -8.59 7.29
C HIS A 1 7.13 -8.36 6.92
N GLN A 2 8.02 -9.12 7.52
CA GLN A 2 9.45 -8.94 7.32
C GLN A 2 10.07 -10.11 6.59
N TYR A 3 10.98 -9.81 5.67
CA TYR A 3 11.74 -10.83 4.96
C TYR A 3 12.97 -11.21 5.75
N ARG A 4 13.22 -12.49 5.84
CA ARG A 4 14.33 -13.05 6.61
C ARG A 4 15.62 -13.19 5.80
N GLY A 5 15.68 -12.55 4.63
CA GLY A 5 16.84 -12.54 3.80
C GLY A 5 16.54 -12.70 2.33
N GLU A 6 17.57 -12.62 1.51
CA GLU A 6 17.44 -12.66 0.06
C GLU A 6 16.86 -13.97 -0.46
N GLN A 7 17.15 -15.08 0.23
CA GLN A 7 16.64 -16.38 -0.19
C GLN A 7 15.11 -16.45 -0.04
N GLN A 8 14.58 -15.93 1.08
CA GLN A 8 13.13 -15.90 1.29
C GLN A 8 12.45 -15.01 0.28
N LEU A 9 13.05 -13.86 -0.03
CA LEU A 9 12.52 -12.96 -1.02
C LEU A 9 12.47 -13.61 -2.39
N ALA A 10 13.52 -14.34 -2.78
CA ALA A 10 13.56 -15.02 -4.06
C ALA A 10 12.48 -16.10 -4.15
N GLU A 11 12.25 -16.84 -3.07
CA GLU A 11 11.19 -17.86 -3.03
C GLU A 11 9.82 -17.24 -3.15
N ASP A 12 9.59 -16.12 -2.49
CA ASP A 12 8.32 -15.41 -2.54
C ASP A 12 8.06 -14.85 -3.94
N GLU A 13 9.07 -14.27 -4.57
CA GLU A 13 8.94 -13.79 -5.95
C GLU A 13 8.60 -14.93 -6.90
N GLU A 14 9.23 -16.08 -6.75
CA GLU A 14 8.96 -17.24 -7.57
C GLU A 14 7.51 -17.69 -7.48
N LYS A 15 6.99 -17.74 -6.27
CA LYS A 15 5.59 -18.11 -6.03
C LYS A 15 4.61 -17.10 -6.62
N ILE A 16 4.93 -15.82 -6.51
CA ILE A 16 4.09 -14.76 -7.05
C ILE A 16 4.10 -14.82 -8.59
N ILE A 17 5.26 -14.99 -9.19
CA ILE A 17 5.38 -15.13 -10.64
C ILE A 17 4.57 -16.33 -11.13
N GLU A 18 4.68 -17.46 -10.46
CA GLU A 18 3.90 -18.64 -10.79
C GLU A 18 2.40 -18.37 -10.71
N PHE A 19 1.96 -17.68 -9.66
CA PHE A 19 0.55 -17.32 -9.51
C PHE A 19 0.08 -16.43 -10.65
N ILE A 20 0.86 -15.39 -10.98
CA ILE A 20 0.51 -14.47 -12.04
C ILE A 20 0.39 -15.21 -13.38
N GLN A 21 1.30 -16.11 -13.66
CA GLN A 21 1.29 -16.87 -14.90
C GLN A 21 0.10 -17.84 -14.99
N LYS A 22 -0.33 -18.38 -13.85
CA LYS A 22 -1.47 -19.29 -13.80
C LYS A 22 -2.82 -18.59 -13.89
N HIS A 23 -2.84 -17.27 -13.65
CA HIS A 23 -4.07 -16.50 -13.61
C HIS A 23 -4.01 -15.29 -14.55
N PRO A 24 -3.91 -15.52 -15.87
CA PRO A 24 -3.86 -14.41 -16.83
C PRO A 24 -5.15 -13.60 -16.91
N GLU A 25 -6.25 -14.10 -16.34
CA GLU A 25 -7.52 -13.38 -16.28
C GLU A 25 -7.52 -12.24 -15.27
N ILE A 26 -6.54 -12.23 -14.34
CA ILE A 26 -6.45 -11.15 -13.35
C ILE A 26 -5.80 -9.93 -14.03
N ASP A 27 -6.47 -8.80 -13.95
CA ASP A 27 -6.03 -7.57 -14.61
C ASP A 27 -5.57 -6.48 -13.64
N SER A 28 -5.61 -6.75 -12.33
CA SER A 28 -5.14 -5.80 -11.33
C SER A 28 -4.86 -6.52 -10.02
N TYR A 29 -4.02 -5.91 -9.19
CA TYR A 29 -3.64 -6.49 -7.90
C TYR A 29 -3.76 -5.44 -6.80
N PHE A 30 -4.31 -5.82 -5.67
CA PHE A 30 -4.37 -5.00 -4.48
C PHE A 30 -3.46 -5.59 -3.42
N ALA A 31 -2.48 -4.83 -2.97
CA ALA A 31 -1.57 -5.24 -1.92
C ALA A 31 -1.87 -4.46 -0.65
N VAL A 32 -2.01 -5.16 0.47
CA VAL A 32 -2.38 -4.54 1.74
C VAL A 32 -1.25 -3.71 2.35
N GLU A 33 -0.02 -3.95 1.93
CA GLU A 33 1.17 -3.24 2.42
C GLU A 33 2.04 -2.78 1.27
N TYR A 34 2.77 -1.70 1.49
CA TYR A 34 3.67 -1.16 0.48
C TYR A 34 4.77 -2.14 0.09
N SER A 35 5.33 -2.87 1.06
CA SER A 35 6.38 -3.85 0.78
C SER A 35 5.90 -4.97 -0.14
N LEU A 36 4.67 -5.43 0.05
CA LEU A 36 4.06 -6.43 -0.82
C LEU A 36 3.79 -5.87 -2.22
N ALA A 37 3.32 -4.62 -2.28
CA ALA A 37 3.08 -3.96 -3.57
C ALA A 37 4.37 -3.89 -4.41
N ARG A 38 5.49 -3.58 -3.79
CA ARG A 38 6.78 -3.54 -4.48
C ARG A 38 7.16 -4.89 -5.06
N ILE A 39 6.94 -5.96 -4.32
CA ILE A 39 7.28 -7.31 -4.78
C ILE A 39 6.39 -7.69 -5.95
N VAL A 40 5.08 -7.47 -5.83
CA VAL A 40 4.14 -7.77 -6.91
C VAL A 40 4.49 -6.96 -8.16
N TYR A 41 4.78 -5.68 -8.01
CA TYR A 41 5.19 -4.83 -9.12
C TYR A 41 6.46 -5.34 -9.80
N THR A 42 7.46 -5.72 -9.00
CA THR A 42 8.71 -6.27 -9.51
C THR A 42 8.45 -7.54 -10.32
N CYS A 43 7.59 -8.42 -9.84
CA CYS A 43 7.24 -9.64 -10.55
C CYS A 43 6.50 -9.34 -11.86
N LEU A 44 5.55 -8.41 -11.84
CA LEU A 44 4.85 -7.99 -13.05
C LEU A 44 5.81 -7.37 -14.07
N ARG A 45 6.76 -6.57 -13.59
CA ARG A 45 7.76 -5.97 -14.46
C ARG A 45 8.65 -7.02 -15.12
N LYS A 46 9.07 -8.05 -14.38
CA LYS A 46 9.85 -9.16 -14.94
C LYS A 46 9.09 -9.90 -16.02
N LEU A 47 7.76 -9.91 -15.93
CA LEU A 47 6.90 -10.56 -16.92
C LEU A 47 6.43 -9.61 -18.03
N GLY A 48 6.81 -8.35 -17.95
CA GLY A 48 6.39 -7.34 -18.93
C GLY A 48 4.93 -6.94 -18.82
N LEU A 49 4.31 -7.13 -17.66
CA LEU A 49 2.88 -6.91 -17.43
C LEU A 49 2.58 -5.65 -16.61
N GLN A 50 3.58 -4.87 -16.23
CA GLN A 50 3.40 -3.75 -15.32
C GLN A 50 2.44 -2.67 -15.82
N GLU A 51 2.27 -2.54 -17.11
CA GLU A 51 1.33 -1.56 -17.69
C GLU A 51 -0.08 -2.10 -17.84
N LYS A 52 -0.20 -3.42 -17.98
CA LYS A 52 -1.50 -4.08 -18.15
C LYS A 52 -2.17 -4.40 -16.82
N CYS A 53 -1.37 -4.58 -15.78
CA CYS A 53 -1.86 -4.99 -14.46
C CYS A 53 -1.43 -3.95 -13.43
N PRO A 54 -2.23 -2.91 -13.20
CA PRO A 54 -1.92 -1.93 -12.17
C PRO A 54 -1.92 -2.54 -10.78
N VAL A 55 -1.08 -2.00 -9.92
CA VAL A 55 -0.99 -2.40 -8.52
C VAL A 55 -1.53 -1.25 -7.67
N VAL A 56 -2.48 -1.57 -6.81
CA VAL A 56 -3.02 -0.63 -5.83
C VAL A 56 -2.55 -1.09 -4.46
N CYS A 57 -2.04 -0.19 -3.64
CA CYS A 57 -1.66 -0.54 -2.29
C CYS A 57 -2.29 0.38 -1.27
N PHE A 58 -2.46 -0.17 -0.06
CA PHE A 58 -2.96 0.58 1.07
C PHE A 58 -1.76 1.20 1.79
N ASP A 59 -1.87 2.48 2.08
CA ASP A 59 -0.77 3.32 2.55
C ASP A 59 0.37 3.38 1.54
N GLY A 60 1.22 4.33 1.66
CA GLY A 60 2.31 4.54 0.72
C GLY A 60 3.63 4.70 1.45
N SER A 61 4.69 4.79 0.67
CA SER A 61 6.00 5.15 1.17
C SER A 61 6.11 6.67 1.31
N ASP A 62 6.96 7.13 2.22
CA ASP A 62 7.33 8.53 2.29
C ASP A 62 8.23 8.95 1.12
N ASN A 63 8.70 7.98 0.34
CA ASN A 63 9.53 8.23 -0.83
C ASN A 63 8.65 8.54 -2.04
N ILE A 64 8.64 9.79 -2.47
CA ILE A 64 7.79 10.25 -3.57
C ILE A 64 8.04 9.49 -4.88
N VAL A 65 9.29 9.16 -5.17
CA VAL A 65 9.64 8.43 -6.38
C VAL A 65 9.01 7.03 -6.39
N GLN A 66 9.06 6.35 -5.24
CA GLN A 66 8.47 5.03 -5.11
C GLN A 66 6.95 5.08 -5.09
N GLU A 67 6.38 6.13 -4.48
CA GLU A 67 4.92 6.31 -4.45
C GLU A 67 4.31 6.44 -5.83
N SER A 68 5.04 7.00 -6.79
CA SER A 68 4.51 7.20 -8.13
C SER A 68 4.37 5.91 -8.94
N MET A 69 4.93 4.79 -8.48
CA MET A 69 4.83 3.50 -9.16
C MET A 69 3.47 2.82 -9.01
N PHE A 70 2.73 3.18 -7.96
CA PHE A 70 1.47 2.53 -7.64
C PHE A 70 0.36 3.54 -7.39
N THR A 71 -0.88 3.07 -7.49
CA THR A 71 -2.01 3.81 -6.95
C THR A 71 -2.13 3.46 -5.47
N HIS A 72 -2.18 4.48 -4.61
CA HIS A 72 -2.23 4.30 -3.17
C HIS A 72 -3.56 4.74 -2.59
N VAL A 73 -4.07 3.97 -1.63
CA VAL A 73 -5.14 4.43 -0.75
C VAL A 73 -4.44 4.91 0.52
N LYS A 74 -4.36 6.20 0.72
CA LYS A 74 -3.62 6.79 1.85
C LYS A 74 -4.57 7.23 2.96
N GLN A 75 -4.23 6.85 4.17
CA GLN A 75 -4.90 7.37 5.36
C GLN A 75 -4.34 8.75 5.67
N ASN A 76 -5.19 9.61 6.22
CA ASN A 76 -4.73 10.90 6.70
C ASN A 76 -4.16 10.73 8.11
N GLU A 77 -2.94 10.26 8.19
CA GLU A 77 -2.28 9.92 9.45
C GLU A 77 -2.13 11.12 10.37
N LYS A 78 -1.84 12.27 9.79
CA LYS A 78 -1.68 13.51 10.56
C LYS A 78 -2.98 13.89 11.27
N GLU A 79 -4.10 13.81 10.58
CA GLU A 79 -5.39 14.14 11.16
C GLU A 79 -5.85 13.09 12.16
N ILE A 80 -5.61 11.81 11.87
CA ILE A 80 -5.91 10.73 12.80
C ILE A 80 -5.14 10.95 14.11
N GLY A 81 -3.86 11.28 14.02
CA GLY A 81 -3.04 11.57 15.18
C GLY A 81 -3.54 12.78 15.97
N SER A 82 -3.85 13.88 15.28
CA SER A 82 -4.35 15.10 15.91
C SER A 82 -5.68 14.87 16.63
N LEU A 83 -6.60 14.17 15.98
CA LEU A 83 -7.90 13.86 16.57
C LEU A 83 -7.76 12.92 17.77
N SER A 84 -6.87 11.94 17.68
CA SER A 84 -6.63 11.00 18.79
C SER A 84 -6.14 11.74 20.04
N VAL A 85 -5.21 12.67 19.87
CA VAL A 85 -4.71 13.48 20.99
C VAL A 85 -5.81 14.35 21.57
N ARG A 86 -6.63 14.98 20.72
CA ARG A 86 -7.73 15.85 21.16
C ARG A 86 -8.77 15.07 21.95
N ILE A 87 -9.16 13.90 21.45
CA ILE A 87 -10.15 13.04 22.14
C ILE A 87 -9.61 12.60 23.48
N LEU A 88 -8.34 12.18 23.53
CA LEU A 88 -7.70 11.77 24.79
C LEU A 88 -7.66 12.94 25.80
N ALA A 89 -7.32 14.14 25.33
CA ALA A 89 -7.30 15.32 26.20
C ALA A 89 -8.69 15.62 26.78
N ASP A 90 -9.74 15.47 25.98
CA ASP A 90 -11.11 15.66 26.43
C ASP A 90 -11.50 14.62 27.49
N GLU A 91 -11.11 13.36 27.31
CA GLU A 91 -11.35 12.31 28.30
C GLU A 91 -10.65 12.59 29.62
N ILE A 92 -9.43 13.07 29.58
CA ILE A 92 -8.67 13.45 30.78
C ILE A 92 -9.39 14.57 31.55
N ARG A 93 -10.09 15.46 30.85
CA ARG A 93 -10.85 16.57 31.44
C ARG A 93 -12.22 16.13 31.96
N GLY A 94 -12.58 14.87 31.80
CA GLY A 94 -13.81 14.30 32.34
C GLY A 94 -14.91 14.00 31.36
N ASP A 95 -14.62 14.06 30.07
CA ASP A 95 -15.55 13.64 29.01
C ASP A 95 -15.51 12.12 28.89
N ASP A 96 -16.56 11.46 29.40
CA ASP A 96 -16.65 10.00 29.42
C ASP A 96 -17.36 9.45 28.19
N GLU A 97 -17.72 10.28 27.21
CA GLU A 97 -18.43 9.85 26.03
C GLU A 97 -17.53 9.05 25.10
N VAL A 98 -17.99 7.86 24.69
CA VAL A 98 -17.29 7.05 23.69
C VAL A 98 -17.51 7.66 22.32
N LYS A 99 -16.42 7.96 21.62
CA LYS A 99 -16.48 8.61 20.32
C LYS A 99 -15.91 7.72 19.23
N THR A 100 -16.59 7.71 18.10
CA THR A 100 -16.08 7.09 16.88
C THR A 100 -16.04 8.17 15.80
N VAL A 101 -14.86 8.43 15.28
CA VAL A 101 -14.66 9.45 14.25
C VAL A 101 -14.02 8.80 13.04
N LEU A 102 -14.64 9.01 11.88
CA LEU A 102 -14.07 8.52 10.62
C LEU A 102 -13.31 9.65 9.95
N VAL A 103 -12.02 9.42 9.71
CA VAL A 103 -11.17 10.38 9.01
C VAL A 103 -11.12 9.98 7.54
N PRO A 104 -11.48 10.88 6.61
CA PRO A 104 -11.48 10.54 5.18
C PRO A 104 -10.09 10.13 4.70
N TYR A 105 -10.07 9.13 3.85
CA TYR A 105 -8.87 8.76 3.10
C TYR A 105 -8.82 9.54 1.79
N HIS A 106 -7.68 9.47 1.12
CA HIS A 106 -7.56 9.96 -0.25
C HIS A 106 -6.78 8.97 -1.10
N ILE A 107 -7.01 9.05 -2.41
CA ILE A 107 -6.37 8.17 -3.37
C ILE A 107 -5.32 8.98 -4.13
N ARG A 108 -4.11 8.45 -4.16
CA ARG A 108 -3.03 9.01 -4.96
C ARG A 108 -2.77 8.07 -6.13
N GLU A 109 -3.07 8.53 -7.32
CA GLU A 109 -2.92 7.73 -8.51
C GLU A 109 -1.47 7.62 -8.97
N MET A 110 -1.17 6.52 -9.65
CA MET A 110 0.13 6.29 -10.26
C MET A 110 0.45 7.38 -11.29
N THR A 111 1.68 7.87 -11.24
CA THR A 111 2.20 8.84 -12.21
C THR A 111 3.01 8.09 -13.25
N ARG A 112 2.48 7.94 -14.46
CA ARG A 112 3.11 7.12 -15.50
C ARG A 112 4.48 7.59 -15.92
N GLY A 113 4.71 8.87 -16.03
CA GLY A 113 6.00 9.40 -16.48
C GLY A 113 7.15 9.13 -15.51
N ALA A 114 6.86 8.89 -14.23
CA ALA A 114 7.87 8.65 -13.21
C ALA A 114 8.33 7.18 -13.15
N ALA A 115 7.60 6.28 -13.77
CA ALA A 115 7.89 4.85 -13.75
C ALA A 115 8.83 4.40 -14.87
N ASP A 116 9.08 5.24 -15.84
CA ASP A 116 9.92 4.93 -17.01
C ASP A 116 11.42 5.01 -16.72
#